data_df3354c7d3413d94870f3ff79c9f154e
#
_entry.id   df3354c7d3413d94870f3ff79c9f154e
#
_cell.length_a   1.000
_cell.length_b   1.000
_cell.length_c   1.000
_cell.angle_alpha   90.00
_cell.angle_beta   90.00
_cell.angle_gamma   90.00
#
_symmetry.space_group_name_H-M   'P 1'
#
loop_
_entity.id
_entity.type
_entity.pdbx_description
1 polymer ?
#
loop_
_entity_poly.entity_id
_entity_poly.type
_entity_poly.pdbx_seq_one_letter_code
_entity_poly.pdbx_strand_id
1 'polypeptide(L)'
;MPRYAACIAWGAQWDYYDTWKKRFDLLDSGTVPSLSVPPEHLMWVFGVKTRAEAMKKLEGFRLDGIVQKMQCPFLLVHGAGDEQIPLAIAEKCFAAVGSKQKLLKVFTREEGGFHHCQVDNVTIGTNFMWDWAADILKPGT
;
A
#
# COMPACT_ATOMS: atom_id res chain seq x y z
N MET A 1 -17.80 18.49 -6.22
CA MET A 1 -17.23 17.61 -7.27
C MET A 1 -16.12 16.77 -6.65
N PRO A 2 -16.01 15.50 -6.98
CA PRO A 2 -14.87 14.69 -6.52
C PRO A 2 -13.58 15.30 -7.10
N ARG A 3 -12.57 15.44 -6.23
CA ARG A 3 -11.29 16.07 -6.60
C ARG A 3 -10.42 15.14 -7.47
N TYR A 4 -10.66 13.83 -7.39
CA TYR A 4 -9.93 12.80 -8.11
C TYR A 4 -10.89 11.98 -8.96
N ALA A 5 -10.48 11.69 -10.19
CA ALA A 5 -11.25 10.84 -11.11
C ALA A 5 -11.19 9.36 -10.72
N ALA A 6 -10.05 8.93 -10.20
CA ALA A 6 -9.82 7.56 -9.73
C ALA A 6 -8.65 7.52 -8.73
N CYS A 7 -8.51 6.42 -8.01
CA CYS A 7 -7.38 6.16 -7.11
C CYS A 7 -6.88 4.72 -7.30
N ILE A 8 -5.56 4.57 -7.42
CA ILE A 8 -4.90 3.26 -7.47
C ILE A 8 -3.96 3.16 -6.27
N ALA A 9 -4.11 2.12 -5.47
CA ALA A 9 -3.18 1.75 -4.42
C ALA A 9 -2.33 0.55 -4.89
N TRP A 10 -1.03 0.75 -4.94
CA TRP A 10 -0.06 -0.29 -5.29
C TRP A 10 0.61 -0.79 -4.02
N GLY A 11 0.11 -1.89 -3.49
CA GLY A 11 0.33 -2.29 -2.12
C GLY A 11 -0.47 -1.40 -1.16
N ALA A 12 -0.96 -1.94 -0.06
CA ALA A 12 -1.83 -1.21 0.85
C ALA A 12 -1.31 -1.27 2.28
N GLN A 13 -0.88 -0.14 2.81
CA GLN A 13 -0.51 0.00 4.21
C GLN A 13 -1.68 0.61 4.99
N TRP A 14 -2.29 -0.18 5.88
CA TRP A 14 -3.42 0.26 6.70
C TRP A 14 -3.02 1.23 7.82
N ASP A 15 -1.93 0.88 8.51
CA ASP A 15 -1.36 1.66 9.61
C ASP A 15 0.16 1.70 9.45
N TYR A 16 0.69 2.88 9.16
CA TYR A 16 2.11 3.02 8.87
C TYR A 16 2.96 2.99 10.14
N TYR A 17 2.38 3.37 11.27
CA TYR A 17 3.00 3.20 12.58
C TYR A 17 3.22 1.71 12.89
N ASP A 18 2.19 0.88 12.75
CA ASP A 18 2.29 -0.55 13.01
C ASP A 18 3.29 -1.24 12.06
N THR A 19 3.34 -0.80 10.81
CA THR A 19 4.30 -1.32 9.82
C THR A 19 5.73 -1.04 10.25
N TRP A 20 6.04 0.19 10.65
CA TRP A 20 7.38 0.55 11.09
C TRP A 20 7.75 -0.01 12.46
N LYS A 21 6.78 -0.11 13.36
CA LYS A 21 6.99 -0.76 14.64
C LYS A 21 7.46 -2.20 14.46
N LYS A 22 6.76 -2.99 13.66
CA LYS A 22 7.15 -4.37 13.34
C LYS A 22 8.55 -4.46 12.71
N ARG A 23 8.89 -3.54 11.82
CA ARG A 23 10.21 -3.47 11.20
C ARG A 23 11.31 -3.21 12.23
N PHE A 24 11.10 -2.27 13.13
CA PHE A 24 12.05 -1.99 14.20
C PHE A 24 12.17 -3.15 15.20
N ASP A 25 11.05 -3.77 15.58
CA ASP A 25 11.05 -4.94 16.45
C ASP A 25 11.87 -6.10 15.82
N LEU A 26 11.77 -6.33 14.53
CA LEU A 26 12.59 -7.32 13.79
C LEU A 26 14.06 -6.97 13.80
N LEU A 27 14.41 -5.72 13.51
CA LEU A 27 15.81 -5.25 13.56
C LEU A 27 16.42 -5.42 14.95
N ASP A 28 15.68 -5.06 15.98
CA ASP A 28 16.14 -5.14 17.37
C ASP A 28 16.28 -6.61 17.84
N SER A 29 15.56 -7.54 17.22
CA SER A 29 15.76 -9.00 17.40
C SER A 29 16.91 -9.60 16.60
N GLY A 30 17.63 -8.79 15.81
CA GLY A 30 18.72 -9.25 14.93
C GLY A 30 18.24 -9.85 13.61
N THR A 31 16.95 -9.78 13.33
CA THR A 31 16.39 -10.20 12.03
C THR A 31 16.44 -9.04 11.06
N VAL A 32 17.06 -9.25 9.90
CA VAL A 32 17.05 -8.24 8.82
C VAL A 32 15.72 -8.36 8.07
N PRO A 33 14.78 -7.42 8.26
CA PRO A 33 13.54 -7.45 7.50
C PRO A 33 13.82 -7.20 6.02
N SER A 34 12.96 -7.73 5.15
CA SER A 34 12.95 -7.35 3.74
C SER A 34 12.61 -5.86 3.63
N LEU A 35 13.63 -5.01 3.55
CA LEU A 35 13.47 -3.55 3.51
C LEU A 35 13.85 -3.03 2.14
N SER A 36 12.94 -2.29 1.53
CA SER A 36 13.23 -1.47 0.37
C SER A 36 14.00 -0.20 0.72
N VAL A 37 14.01 0.19 2.00
CA VAL A 37 14.68 1.41 2.48
C VAL A 37 15.35 1.19 3.85
N PRO A 38 16.48 1.86 4.13
CA PRO A 38 17.15 1.79 5.43
C PRO A 38 16.26 2.32 6.56
N PRO A 39 16.44 1.84 7.81
CA PRO A 39 15.69 2.34 8.97
C PRO A 39 15.86 3.84 9.20
N GLU A 40 17.03 4.38 8.91
CA GLU A 40 17.38 5.80 9.02
C GLU A 40 16.55 6.68 8.07
N HIS A 41 16.05 6.12 6.98
CA HIS A 41 15.22 6.84 6.01
C HIS A 41 14.01 7.51 6.66
N LEU A 42 13.37 6.85 7.62
CA LEU A 42 12.21 7.41 8.32
C LEU A 42 12.59 8.68 9.11
N MET A 43 13.74 8.66 9.79
CA MET A 43 14.23 9.80 10.55
C MET A 43 14.58 10.96 9.61
N TRP A 44 15.21 10.66 8.47
CA TRP A 44 15.53 11.64 7.44
C TRP A 44 14.26 12.29 6.85
N VAL A 45 13.27 11.50 6.47
CA VAL A 45 12.01 12.01 5.89
C VAL A 45 11.28 12.96 6.85
N PHE A 46 11.26 12.63 8.15
CA PHE A 46 10.60 13.46 9.15
C PHE A 46 11.46 14.58 9.73
N GLY A 47 12.74 14.68 9.35
CA GLY A 47 13.67 15.66 9.87
C GLY A 47 13.91 15.54 11.38
N VAL A 48 13.93 14.30 11.91
CA VAL A 48 14.11 14.01 13.33
C VAL A 48 15.39 13.22 13.58
N LYS A 49 15.86 13.18 14.83
CA LYS A 49 17.14 12.57 15.19
C LYS A 49 17.02 11.15 15.74
N THR A 50 15.84 10.76 16.21
CA THR A 50 15.64 9.48 16.89
C THR A 50 14.48 8.69 16.32
N ARG A 51 14.53 7.35 16.47
CA ARG A 51 13.42 6.46 16.12
C ARG A 51 12.14 6.82 16.89
N ALA A 52 12.27 7.17 18.17
CA ALA A 52 11.12 7.53 19.01
C ALA A 52 10.39 8.77 18.48
N GLU A 53 11.13 9.81 18.08
CA GLU A 53 10.55 11.01 17.46
C GLU A 53 9.87 10.69 16.12
N ALA A 54 10.48 9.83 15.30
CA ALA A 54 9.91 9.40 14.03
C ALA A 54 8.61 8.60 14.25
N MET A 55 8.62 7.67 15.19
CA MET A 55 7.44 6.86 15.54
C MET A 55 6.29 7.72 16.07
N LYS A 56 6.59 8.74 16.90
CA LYS A 56 5.57 9.69 17.36
C LYS A 56 4.91 10.43 16.20
N LYS A 57 5.67 10.79 15.16
CA LYS A 57 5.09 11.43 13.96
C LYS A 57 4.19 10.48 13.18
N LEU A 58 4.46 9.18 13.22
CA LEU A 58 3.64 8.17 12.52
C LEU A 58 2.27 7.89 13.17
N GLU A 59 2.03 8.28 14.40
CA GLU A 59 0.78 7.98 15.12
C GLU A 59 -0.48 8.43 14.36
N GLY A 60 -0.37 9.46 13.52
CA GLY A 60 -1.46 9.97 12.68
C GLY A 60 -1.55 9.32 11.29
N PHE A 61 -0.63 8.44 10.90
CA PHE A 61 -0.57 7.87 9.55
C PHE A 61 -1.37 6.56 9.46
N ARG A 62 -2.69 6.70 9.58
CA ARG A 62 -3.67 5.60 9.54
C ARG A 62 -4.73 5.87 8.49
N LEU A 63 -5.18 4.81 7.84
CA LEU A 63 -6.25 4.88 6.86
C LEU A 63 -7.65 4.75 7.48
N ASP A 64 -7.73 4.22 8.71
CA ASP A 64 -9.00 4.06 9.41
C ASP A 64 -9.70 5.41 9.65
N GLY A 65 -11.00 5.47 9.42
CA GLY A 65 -11.80 6.69 9.47
C GLY A 65 -11.60 7.64 8.28
N ILE A 66 -10.66 7.34 7.36
CA ILE A 66 -10.31 8.16 6.19
C ILE A 66 -10.77 7.47 4.90
N VAL A 67 -10.36 6.21 4.67
CA VAL A 67 -10.66 5.50 3.42
C VAL A 67 -12.16 5.22 3.23
N GLN A 68 -12.92 5.15 4.33
CA GLN A 68 -14.37 5.02 4.32
C GLN A 68 -15.07 6.22 3.64
N LYS A 69 -14.41 7.38 3.60
CA LYS A 69 -14.91 8.60 2.95
C LYS A 69 -14.61 8.67 1.45
N MET A 70 -13.82 7.72 0.93
CA MET A 70 -13.46 7.69 -0.48
C MET A 70 -14.70 7.39 -1.35
N GLN A 71 -14.87 8.14 -2.43
CA GLN A 71 -16.01 8.01 -3.34
C GLN A 71 -15.59 7.74 -4.80
N CYS A 72 -14.36 8.11 -5.17
CA CYS A 72 -13.88 7.87 -6.54
C CYS A 72 -13.65 6.37 -6.77
N PRO A 73 -13.68 5.89 -8.02
CA PRO A 73 -13.29 4.54 -8.38
C PRO A 73 -11.93 4.18 -7.76
N PHE A 74 -11.83 2.97 -7.22
CA PHE A 74 -10.66 2.52 -6.47
C PHE A 74 -10.16 1.17 -6.95
N LEU A 75 -8.88 1.10 -7.28
CA LEU A 75 -8.16 -0.14 -7.54
C LEU A 75 -7.12 -0.37 -6.44
N LEU A 76 -7.07 -1.57 -5.90
CA LEU A 76 -5.96 -2.03 -5.07
C LEU A 76 -5.28 -3.21 -5.75
N VAL A 77 -3.96 -3.09 -5.97
CA VAL A 77 -3.12 -4.13 -6.57
C VAL A 77 -2.17 -4.67 -5.51
N HIS A 78 -2.09 -5.99 -5.38
CA HIS A 78 -1.31 -6.65 -4.32
C HIS A 78 -0.71 -7.97 -4.81
N GLY A 79 0.45 -8.36 -4.27
CA GLY A 79 1.04 -9.68 -4.48
C GLY A 79 0.62 -10.64 -3.37
N ALA A 80 0.19 -11.85 -3.69
CA ALA A 80 -0.27 -12.83 -2.69
C ALA A 80 0.81 -13.22 -1.68
N GLY A 81 2.09 -13.14 -2.05
CA GLY A 81 3.24 -13.42 -1.20
C GLY A 81 4.00 -12.17 -0.76
N ASP A 82 3.34 -11.03 -0.66
CA ASP A 82 3.96 -9.81 -0.16
C ASP A 82 4.40 -9.99 1.30
N GLU A 83 5.72 -10.04 1.52
CA GLU A 83 6.32 -10.21 2.85
C GLU A 83 6.38 -8.91 3.65
N GLN A 84 6.26 -7.76 2.98
CA GLN A 84 6.30 -6.46 3.66
C GLN A 84 4.93 -6.06 4.20
N ILE A 85 3.88 -6.34 3.43
CA ILE A 85 2.50 -6.04 3.78
C ILE A 85 1.66 -7.31 3.55
N PRO A 86 1.33 -8.05 4.62
CA PRO A 86 0.52 -9.26 4.49
C PRO A 86 -0.80 -9.01 3.73
N LEU A 87 -1.22 -9.96 2.90
CA LEU A 87 -2.45 -9.88 2.10
C LEU A 87 -3.68 -9.48 2.94
N ALA A 88 -3.79 -9.98 4.17
CA ALA A 88 -4.87 -9.63 5.08
C ALA A 88 -4.99 -8.11 5.37
N ILE A 89 -3.87 -7.36 5.28
CA ILE A 89 -3.87 -5.90 5.43
C ILE A 89 -4.45 -5.23 4.19
N ALA A 90 -4.13 -5.73 3.00
CA ALA A 90 -4.71 -5.26 1.75
C ALA A 90 -6.22 -5.53 1.70
N GLU A 91 -6.64 -6.73 2.09
CA GLU A 91 -8.06 -7.11 2.18
C GLU A 91 -8.82 -6.24 3.19
N LYS A 92 -8.24 -5.97 4.36
CA LYS A 92 -8.79 -5.05 5.36
C LYS A 92 -8.98 -3.64 4.78
N CYS A 93 -7.96 -3.12 4.10
CA CYS A 93 -8.03 -1.81 3.44
C CYS A 93 -9.15 -1.81 2.38
N PHE A 94 -9.18 -2.79 1.50
CA PHE A 94 -10.18 -2.92 0.45
C PHE A 94 -11.61 -3.01 1.00
N ALA A 95 -11.82 -3.79 2.05
CA ALA A 95 -13.12 -3.89 2.70
C ALA A 95 -13.61 -2.54 3.24
N ALA A 96 -12.70 -1.77 3.85
CA ALA A 96 -13.00 -0.49 4.49
C ALA A 96 -13.23 0.67 3.52
N VAL A 97 -12.68 0.61 2.29
CA VAL A 97 -12.83 1.68 1.28
C VAL A 97 -14.29 1.92 0.96
N GLY A 98 -14.75 3.18 1.10
CA GLY A 98 -16.13 3.60 0.90
C GLY A 98 -16.57 3.72 -0.56
N SER A 99 -15.66 3.62 -1.53
CA SER A 99 -16.00 3.65 -2.96
C SER A 99 -16.96 2.52 -3.34
N LYS A 100 -18.00 2.86 -4.09
CA LYS A 100 -18.95 1.88 -4.64
C LYS A 100 -18.37 1.11 -5.83
N GLN A 101 -17.48 1.73 -6.58
CA GLN A 101 -16.78 1.12 -7.71
C GLN A 101 -15.34 0.83 -7.27
N LYS A 102 -15.09 -0.41 -6.82
CA LYS A 102 -13.77 -0.81 -6.34
C LYS A 102 -13.41 -2.23 -6.80
N LEU A 103 -12.11 -2.43 -7.05
CA LEU A 103 -11.54 -3.69 -7.49
C LEU A 103 -10.29 -4.00 -6.66
N LEU A 104 -10.17 -5.25 -6.20
CA LEU A 104 -8.93 -5.81 -5.64
C LEU A 104 -8.36 -6.81 -6.65
N LYS A 105 -7.15 -6.53 -7.15
CA LYS A 105 -6.38 -7.49 -7.94
C LYS A 105 -5.25 -8.05 -7.08
N VAL A 106 -5.29 -9.32 -6.82
CA VAL A 106 -4.22 -10.07 -6.16
C VAL A 106 -3.51 -10.91 -7.20
N PHE A 107 -2.19 -10.70 -7.37
CA PHE A 107 -1.36 -11.49 -8.25
C PHE A 107 -0.85 -12.73 -7.53
N THR A 108 -1.03 -13.90 -8.14
CA THR A 108 -0.55 -15.18 -7.63
C THR A 108 0.85 -15.51 -8.17
N ARG A 109 1.44 -16.58 -7.63
CA ARG A 109 2.75 -17.07 -8.12
C ARG A 109 2.67 -17.56 -9.56
N GLU A 110 1.55 -18.16 -9.94
CA GLU A 110 1.31 -18.73 -11.27
C GLU A 110 1.16 -17.62 -12.33
N GLU A 111 0.56 -16.50 -11.96
CA GLU A 111 0.42 -15.34 -12.84
C GLU A 111 1.74 -14.55 -12.95
N GLY A 112 2.60 -14.64 -11.95
CA GLY A 112 3.71 -13.72 -11.71
C GLY A 112 3.25 -12.45 -10.97
N GLY A 113 4.19 -11.65 -10.46
CA GLY A 113 3.85 -10.46 -9.66
C GLY A 113 3.46 -10.81 -8.22
N PHE A 114 3.98 -11.90 -7.71
CA PHE A 114 3.65 -12.47 -6.40
C PHE A 114 4.16 -11.65 -5.21
N HIS A 115 5.28 -10.96 -5.37
CA HIS A 115 5.96 -10.24 -4.29
C HIS A 115 5.47 -8.78 -4.15
N HIS A 116 6.03 -8.08 -3.16
CA HIS A 116 5.70 -6.69 -2.87
C HIS A 116 5.81 -5.80 -4.12
N CYS A 117 4.76 -5.04 -4.42
CA CYS A 117 4.68 -4.17 -5.60
C CYS A 117 5.10 -4.88 -6.89
N GLN A 118 4.84 -6.18 -7.01
CA GLN A 118 5.15 -7.04 -8.17
C GLN A 118 6.62 -6.90 -8.64
N VAL A 119 7.58 -6.76 -7.70
CA VAL A 119 9.00 -6.58 -8.05
C VAL A 119 9.59 -7.73 -8.86
N ASP A 120 9.00 -8.91 -8.78
CA ASP A 120 9.31 -10.09 -9.60
C ASP A 120 8.77 -10.01 -11.03
N ASN A 121 7.74 -9.19 -11.27
CA ASN A 121 7.18 -8.90 -12.61
C ASN A 121 6.43 -7.56 -12.61
N VAL A 122 7.18 -6.45 -12.56
CA VAL A 122 6.61 -5.10 -12.51
C VAL A 122 5.67 -4.83 -13.70
N THR A 123 5.98 -5.39 -14.87
CA THR A 123 5.20 -5.16 -16.09
C THR A 123 3.75 -5.62 -15.96
N ILE A 124 3.51 -6.78 -15.33
CA ILE A 124 2.13 -7.27 -15.20
C ILE A 124 1.29 -6.35 -14.28
N GLY A 125 1.90 -5.87 -13.18
CA GLY A 125 1.23 -4.95 -12.27
C GLY A 125 0.92 -3.60 -12.92
N THR A 126 1.91 -3.02 -13.60
CA THR A 126 1.75 -1.72 -14.26
C THR A 126 0.76 -1.78 -15.42
N ASN A 127 0.82 -2.80 -16.29
CA ASN A 127 -0.14 -2.95 -17.39
C ASN A 127 -1.56 -3.06 -16.83
N PHE A 128 -1.80 -3.88 -15.83
CA PHE A 128 -3.12 -4.01 -15.21
C PHE A 128 -3.65 -2.67 -14.66
N MET A 129 -2.78 -1.90 -14.00
CA MET A 129 -3.15 -0.58 -13.47
C MET A 129 -3.49 0.41 -14.59
N TRP A 130 -2.72 0.43 -15.68
CA TRP A 130 -2.95 1.33 -16.81
C TRP A 130 -4.20 0.96 -17.59
N ASP A 131 -4.44 -0.33 -17.84
CA ASP A 131 -5.66 -0.80 -18.52
C ASP A 131 -6.91 -0.42 -17.72
N TRP A 132 -6.88 -0.66 -16.39
CA TRP A 132 -7.96 -0.26 -15.51
C TRP A 132 -8.17 1.27 -15.51
N ALA A 133 -7.10 2.05 -15.44
CA ALA A 133 -7.19 3.51 -15.45
C ALA A 133 -7.78 4.02 -16.78
N ALA A 134 -7.35 3.43 -17.90
CA ALA A 134 -7.88 3.76 -19.24
C ALA A 134 -9.38 3.48 -19.31
N ASP A 135 -9.86 2.35 -18.77
CA ASP A 135 -11.28 2.00 -18.75
C ASP A 135 -12.12 2.97 -17.90
N ILE A 136 -11.59 3.40 -16.76
CA ILE A 136 -12.28 4.36 -15.87
C ILE A 136 -12.32 5.77 -16.47
N LEU A 137 -11.25 6.17 -17.18
CA LEU A 137 -11.06 7.54 -17.68
C LEU A 137 -11.55 7.74 -19.12
N LYS A 138 -12.10 6.70 -19.76
CA LYS A 138 -12.68 6.84 -21.09
C LYS A 138 -13.70 7.99 -21.09
N PRO A 139 -13.61 8.92 -22.06
CA PRO A 139 -14.68 9.89 -22.25
C PRO A 139 -16.00 9.14 -22.45
N GLY A 140 -17.03 9.54 -21.74
CA GLY A 140 -18.35 8.94 -21.90
C GLY A 140 -18.75 8.94 -23.39
N THR A 141 -19.06 7.78 -23.93
CA THR A 141 -19.69 7.58 -25.24
C THR A 141 -21.12 8.13 -25.22
#